data_4c74377e20b7b125e57eb573f78207ba
#
_entry.id   4c74377e20b7b125e57eb573f78207ba
#
_cell.length_a   1.000
_cell.length_b   1.000
_cell.length_c   1.000
_cell.angle_alpha   90.00
_cell.angle_beta   90.00
_cell.angle_gamma   90.00
#
_symmetry.space_group_name_H-M   'P 1'
#
loop_
_entity.id
_entity.type
_entity.pdbx_description
1 polymer ?
#
loop_
_entity_poly.entity_id
_entity_poly.type
_entity_poly.pdbx_seq_one_letter_code
_entity_poly.pdbx_strand_id
1 'polypeptide(L)'
;MPQRHTDWAELTPSAPATDGEAALLARIGERVREARASRGMTRKLLAAHSQVSERYLAQLEGGSANPSVVVLSKLAEALGMSIPELFEARTPEAVEIGLITRLLRRAPAPLLGDIRIRLTHELGRDDAARRARIALVGLRGAGKTTLGTRLARERGVPFIELDGEIERTAGISLSEIFLLYGQAGYRRYERRCLEAVIDAHPRCVIATGGSLVTEAATLDLLLSNCLTVWLKAAPEEHMARVVAQGDTRPMAGNREAMDDLKRILDARAALYAQADVVVDTTGHDSEESYASLKDAVATTP
;
A
#
# COMPACT_ATOMS: atom_id res chain seq x y z
N MET A 1 49.09 3.43 -25.81
CA MET A 1 47.84 2.64 -25.70
C MET A 1 46.68 3.61 -25.68
N PRO A 2 45.84 3.69 -26.73
CA PRO A 2 44.73 4.65 -26.78
C PRO A 2 43.55 4.10 -25.94
N GLN A 3 43.02 4.93 -25.05
CA GLN A 3 41.81 4.72 -24.33
C GLN A 3 40.62 4.67 -25.29
N ARG A 4 39.87 3.56 -25.31
CA ARG A 4 38.61 3.45 -26.04
C ARG A 4 37.55 4.22 -25.30
N HIS A 5 37.11 5.34 -25.81
CA HIS A 5 35.86 5.97 -25.47
C HIS A 5 34.73 5.02 -25.88
N THR A 6 34.05 4.45 -24.91
CA THR A 6 32.82 3.69 -25.14
C THR A 6 31.73 4.71 -25.46
N ASP A 7 31.33 4.73 -26.71
CA ASP A 7 30.24 5.58 -27.19
C ASP A 7 28.90 4.98 -26.71
N TRP A 8 28.25 5.63 -25.78
CA TRP A 8 26.96 5.24 -25.21
C TRP A 8 25.77 5.55 -26.14
N ALA A 9 26.03 5.90 -27.40
CA ALA A 9 25.00 6.32 -28.36
C ALA A 9 24.28 5.16 -29.08
N GLU A 10 24.71 3.90 -28.89
CA GLU A 10 24.06 2.71 -29.49
C GLU A 10 23.35 1.84 -28.47
N LEU A 11 22.43 2.40 -27.70
CA LEU A 11 21.42 1.62 -27.00
C LEU A 11 20.16 1.55 -27.87
N THR A 12 20.05 0.41 -28.56
CA THR A 12 18.87 -0.25 -29.17
C THR A 12 17.62 0.60 -29.42
N PRO A 13 17.00 0.50 -30.59
CA PRO A 13 15.70 1.11 -30.84
C PRO A 13 14.70 0.52 -29.83
N SER A 14 14.10 1.39 -29.03
CA SER A 14 13.01 1.07 -28.12
C SER A 14 11.93 0.30 -28.90
N ALA A 15 11.53 -0.86 -28.38
CA ALA A 15 10.36 -1.57 -28.90
C ALA A 15 9.16 -0.59 -28.97
N PRO A 16 8.22 -0.75 -29.92
CA PRO A 16 7.08 0.14 -29.99
C PRO A 16 6.33 0.13 -28.65
N ALA A 17 6.08 1.34 -28.14
CA ALA A 17 5.39 1.54 -26.88
C ALA A 17 4.04 0.80 -26.89
N THR A 18 3.69 0.12 -25.81
CA THR A 18 2.33 -0.44 -25.63
C THR A 18 1.32 0.71 -25.58
N ASP A 19 0.04 0.44 -25.93
CA ASP A 19 -1.00 1.48 -25.89
C ASP A 19 -1.05 2.23 -24.56
N GLY A 20 -0.80 1.56 -23.43
CA GLY A 20 -0.74 2.16 -22.11
C GLY A 20 0.47 3.07 -21.89
N GLU A 21 1.63 2.72 -22.47
CA GLU A 21 2.85 3.51 -22.39
C GLU A 21 2.73 4.79 -23.23
N ALA A 22 2.21 4.68 -24.44
CA ALA A 22 1.97 5.84 -25.32
C ALA A 22 0.98 6.83 -24.66
N ALA A 23 -0.09 6.33 -24.05
CA ALA A 23 -1.04 7.15 -23.31
C ALA A 23 -0.41 7.86 -22.10
N LEU A 24 0.49 7.19 -21.38
CA LEU A 24 1.22 7.77 -20.25
C LEU A 24 2.14 8.91 -20.73
N LEU A 25 2.93 8.67 -21.78
CA LEU A 25 3.84 9.67 -22.31
C LEU A 25 3.09 10.90 -22.86
N ALA A 26 1.96 10.68 -23.53
CA ALA A 26 1.10 11.77 -23.99
C ALA A 26 0.57 12.62 -22.83
N ARG A 27 0.12 12.00 -21.73
CA ARG A 27 -0.34 12.71 -20.53
C ARG A 27 0.78 13.55 -19.89
N ILE A 28 1.96 12.96 -19.71
CA ILE A 28 3.12 13.69 -19.16
C ILE A 28 3.47 14.89 -20.05
N GLY A 29 3.51 14.68 -21.36
CA GLY A 29 3.81 15.74 -22.32
C GLY A 29 2.81 16.89 -22.27
N GLU A 30 1.52 16.57 -22.24
CA GLU A 30 0.45 17.56 -22.09
C GLU A 30 0.59 18.32 -20.77
N ARG A 31 0.85 17.60 -19.66
CA ARG A 31 1.01 18.21 -18.35
C ARG A 31 2.18 19.19 -18.28
N VAL A 32 3.32 18.86 -18.89
CA VAL A 32 4.47 19.77 -18.99
C VAL A 32 4.12 21.00 -19.83
N ARG A 33 3.42 20.81 -20.96
CA ARG A 33 2.96 21.91 -21.82
C ARG A 33 2.03 22.88 -21.09
N GLU A 34 1.04 22.34 -20.39
CA GLU A 34 0.10 23.14 -19.58
C GLU A 34 0.81 23.90 -18.45
N ALA A 35 1.69 23.19 -17.70
CA ALA A 35 2.42 23.79 -16.61
C ALA A 35 3.35 24.93 -17.08
N ARG A 36 3.96 24.76 -18.23
CA ARG A 36 4.77 25.80 -18.88
C ARG A 36 3.91 26.98 -19.34
N ALA A 37 2.80 26.69 -20.04
CA ALA A 37 1.90 27.71 -20.56
C ALA A 37 1.26 28.53 -19.44
N SER A 38 0.82 27.90 -18.36
CA SER A 38 0.22 28.58 -17.20
C SER A 38 1.19 29.54 -16.49
N ARG A 39 2.50 29.38 -16.69
CA ARG A 39 3.55 30.26 -16.16
C ARG A 39 4.02 31.29 -17.18
N GLY A 40 3.40 31.35 -18.37
CA GLY A 40 3.82 32.25 -19.45
C GLY A 40 5.21 31.94 -20.02
N MET A 41 5.73 30.71 -19.77
CA MET A 41 7.08 30.32 -20.22
C MET A 41 7.06 29.86 -21.67
N THR A 42 8.05 30.32 -22.46
CA THR A 42 8.35 29.73 -23.78
C THR A 42 9.11 28.42 -23.62
N ARG A 43 9.09 27.53 -24.63
CA ARG A 43 9.96 26.32 -24.60
C ARG A 43 11.44 26.68 -24.45
N LYS A 44 11.90 27.75 -25.10
CA LYS A 44 13.27 28.25 -24.98
C LYS A 44 13.60 28.62 -23.52
N LEU A 45 12.69 29.26 -22.82
CA LEU A 45 12.88 29.64 -21.42
C LEU A 45 12.90 28.38 -20.51
N LEU A 46 11.98 27.45 -20.73
CA LEU A 46 11.99 26.18 -19.99
C LEU A 46 13.25 25.36 -20.27
N ALA A 47 13.72 25.33 -21.51
CA ALA A 47 14.97 24.67 -21.88
C ALA A 47 16.17 25.24 -21.12
N ALA A 48 16.26 26.58 -21.03
CA ALA A 48 17.33 27.26 -20.30
C ALA A 48 17.29 26.94 -18.78
N HIS A 49 16.11 26.93 -18.18
CA HIS A 49 15.94 26.68 -16.72
C HIS A 49 16.13 25.20 -16.36
N SER A 50 15.65 24.28 -17.19
CA SER A 50 15.71 22.84 -16.92
C SER A 50 16.99 22.18 -17.44
N GLN A 51 17.79 22.88 -18.21
CA GLN A 51 18.95 22.31 -18.93
C GLN A 51 18.58 21.12 -19.84
N VAL A 52 17.36 21.13 -20.36
CA VAL A 52 16.85 20.15 -21.34
C VAL A 52 16.74 20.84 -22.68
N SER A 53 17.19 20.20 -23.77
CA SER A 53 17.15 20.82 -25.08
C SER A 53 15.76 21.19 -25.55
N GLU A 54 15.57 22.29 -26.25
CA GLU A 54 14.29 22.74 -26.79
C GLU A 54 13.66 21.69 -27.74
N ARG A 55 14.51 21.00 -28.52
CA ARG A 55 14.08 19.89 -29.38
C ARG A 55 13.47 18.72 -28.57
N TYR A 56 14.14 18.34 -27.48
CA TYR A 56 13.66 17.28 -26.63
C TYR A 56 12.35 17.68 -25.94
N LEU A 57 12.24 18.93 -25.49
CA LEU A 57 10.98 19.46 -24.93
C LEU A 57 9.84 19.42 -25.93
N ALA A 58 10.09 19.71 -27.19
CA ALA A 58 9.06 19.61 -28.23
C ALA A 58 8.58 18.17 -28.43
N GLN A 59 9.49 17.21 -28.42
CA GLN A 59 9.14 15.77 -28.49
C GLN A 59 8.40 15.31 -27.25
N LEU A 60 8.82 15.73 -26.07
CA LEU A 60 8.17 15.38 -24.80
C LEU A 60 6.76 15.96 -24.72
N GLU A 61 6.57 17.24 -25.03
CA GLU A 61 5.25 17.88 -25.06
C GLU A 61 4.34 17.30 -26.15
N GLY A 62 4.91 16.65 -27.17
CA GLY A 62 4.18 15.92 -28.20
C GLY A 62 3.91 14.45 -27.83
N GLY A 63 4.33 13.98 -26.66
CA GLY A 63 4.14 12.61 -26.20
C GLY A 63 5.02 11.56 -26.88
N SER A 64 6.03 11.98 -27.68
CA SER A 64 6.89 11.07 -28.43
C SER A 64 8.25 10.80 -27.79
N ALA A 65 8.57 11.45 -26.65
CA ALA A 65 9.80 11.22 -25.90
C ALA A 65 9.51 10.45 -24.61
N ASN A 66 10.39 9.51 -24.28
CA ASN A 66 10.38 8.79 -22.99
C ASN A 66 11.40 9.45 -22.04
N PRO A 67 10.97 10.33 -21.10
CA PRO A 67 11.87 11.05 -20.22
C PRO A 67 12.40 10.17 -19.10
N SER A 68 13.71 10.22 -18.86
CA SER A 68 14.27 9.65 -17.64
C SER A 68 13.78 10.40 -16.40
N VAL A 69 13.83 9.73 -15.22
CA VAL A 69 13.47 10.36 -13.93
C VAL A 69 14.31 11.63 -13.69
N VAL A 70 15.56 11.66 -14.13
CA VAL A 70 16.43 12.86 -14.02
C VAL A 70 15.89 14.03 -14.85
N VAL A 71 15.40 13.76 -16.06
CA VAL A 71 14.78 14.78 -16.91
C VAL A 71 13.48 15.28 -16.28
N LEU A 72 12.64 14.38 -15.77
CA LEU A 72 11.42 14.75 -15.05
C LEU A 72 11.71 15.61 -13.83
N SER A 73 12.76 15.28 -13.05
CA SER A 73 13.18 16.07 -11.89
C SER A 73 13.59 17.50 -12.28
N LYS A 74 14.41 17.65 -13.32
CA LYS A 74 14.82 18.97 -13.83
C LYS A 74 13.66 19.81 -14.33
N LEU A 75 12.70 19.17 -15.01
CA LEU A 75 11.49 19.85 -15.50
C LEU A 75 10.59 20.27 -14.35
N ALA A 76 10.38 19.39 -13.37
CA ALA A 76 9.58 19.67 -12.19
C ALA A 76 10.18 20.86 -11.40
N GLU A 77 11.49 20.87 -11.18
CA GLU A 77 12.21 21.97 -10.53
C GLU A 77 12.05 23.28 -11.30
N ALA A 78 12.31 23.28 -12.61
CA ALA A 78 12.20 24.46 -13.47
C ALA A 78 10.77 25.01 -13.54
N LEU A 79 9.77 24.13 -13.40
CA LEU A 79 8.36 24.46 -13.35
C LEU A 79 7.85 24.77 -11.92
N GLY A 80 8.68 24.62 -10.88
CA GLY A 80 8.25 24.80 -9.48
C GLY A 80 7.18 23.82 -9.08
N MET A 81 7.28 22.55 -9.49
CA MET A 81 6.36 21.44 -9.24
C MET A 81 7.08 20.28 -8.57
N SER A 82 6.35 19.35 -7.98
CA SER A 82 6.89 18.03 -7.61
C SER A 82 6.77 17.05 -8.78
N ILE A 83 7.62 16.00 -8.79
CA ILE A 83 7.54 14.96 -9.84
C ILE A 83 6.15 14.30 -9.90
N PRO A 84 5.48 13.94 -8.78
CA PRO A 84 4.11 13.41 -8.83
C PRO A 84 3.11 14.30 -9.55
N GLU A 85 3.21 15.61 -9.39
CA GLU A 85 2.30 16.57 -10.05
C GLU A 85 2.42 16.57 -11.58
N LEU A 86 3.49 16.01 -12.14
CA LEU A 86 3.63 15.80 -13.60
C LEU A 86 2.76 14.67 -14.12
N PHE A 87 2.30 13.76 -13.25
CA PHE A 87 1.48 12.60 -13.59
C PHE A 87 0.00 12.82 -13.28
N GLU A 88 -0.34 13.84 -12.51
CA GLU A 88 -1.70 14.12 -12.05
C GLU A 88 -2.49 14.90 -13.12
N ALA A 89 -3.76 14.51 -13.31
CA ALA A 89 -4.69 15.30 -14.09
C ALA A 89 -5.03 16.58 -13.32
N ARG A 90 -5.17 17.70 -14.03
CA ARG A 90 -5.56 18.98 -13.43
C ARG A 90 -7.08 19.08 -13.36
N THR A 91 -7.70 18.30 -12.48
CA THR A 91 -9.11 18.48 -12.13
C THR A 91 -9.24 19.43 -10.93
N PRO A 92 -10.36 20.10 -10.73
CA PRO A 92 -10.60 20.91 -9.54
C PRO A 92 -10.36 20.11 -8.25
N GLU A 93 -10.76 18.84 -8.23
CA GLU A 93 -10.57 17.93 -7.10
C GLU A 93 -9.08 17.65 -6.85
N ALA A 94 -8.28 17.43 -7.90
CA ALA A 94 -6.84 17.20 -7.77
C ALA A 94 -6.12 18.43 -7.18
N VAL A 95 -6.58 19.65 -7.52
CA VAL A 95 -6.05 20.89 -6.94
C VAL A 95 -6.36 20.96 -5.45
N GLU A 96 -7.60 20.67 -5.04
CA GLU A 96 -8.01 20.64 -3.63
C GLU A 96 -7.25 19.58 -2.84
N ILE A 97 -7.13 18.36 -3.38
CA ILE A 97 -6.32 17.28 -2.77
C ILE A 97 -4.86 17.72 -2.60
N GLY A 98 -4.30 18.40 -3.60
CA GLY A 98 -2.94 18.94 -3.51
C GLY A 98 -2.78 19.97 -2.41
N LEU A 99 -3.75 20.87 -2.23
CA LEU A 99 -3.79 21.86 -1.14
C LEU A 99 -3.88 21.18 0.23
N ILE A 100 -4.79 20.23 0.39
CA ILE A 100 -4.93 19.43 1.61
C ILE A 100 -3.63 18.70 1.94
N THR A 101 -3.03 18.02 0.97
CA THR A 101 -1.75 17.32 1.15
C THR A 101 -0.64 18.26 1.61
N ARG A 102 -0.59 19.49 1.07
CA ARG A 102 0.39 20.50 1.47
C ARG A 102 0.19 20.97 2.90
N LEU A 103 -1.06 21.11 3.35
CA LEU A 103 -1.40 21.43 4.74
C LEU A 103 -0.97 20.30 5.67
N LEU A 104 -1.30 19.04 5.32
CA LEU A 104 -0.95 17.85 6.11
C LEU A 104 0.57 17.67 6.26
N ARG A 105 1.36 17.94 5.22
CA ARG A 105 2.83 17.89 5.27
C ARG A 105 3.46 18.90 6.25
N ARG A 106 2.75 19.97 6.59
CA ARG A 106 3.18 20.99 7.56
C ARG A 106 2.66 20.74 8.96
N ALA A 107 1.72 19.81 9.12
CA ALA A 107 1.12 19.51 10.41
C ALA A 107 2.14 18.76 11.30
N PRO A 108 2.18 19.06 12.61
CA PRO A 108 2.96 18.29 13.58
C PRO A 108 2.51 16.83 13.58
N ALA A 109 3.47 15.89 13.71
CA ALA A 109 3.18 14.46 13.69
C ALA A 109 2.06 14.00 14.65
N PRO A 110 1.96 14.50 15.90
CA PRO A 110 0.84 14.15 16.79
C PRO A 110 -0.53 14.53 16.24
N LEU A 111 -0.63 15.67 15.52
CA LEU A 111 -1.89 16.16 14.98
C LEU A 111 -2.36 15.34 13.78
N LEU A 112 -1.47 14.69 13.04
CA LEU A 112 -1.83 13.89 11.87
C LEU A 112 -2.73 12.71 12.23
N GLY A 113 -2.53 12.09 13.39
CA GLY A 113 -3.39 11.03 13.91
C GLY A 113 -4.84 11.49 14.12
N ASP A 114 -5.00 12.65 14.79
CA ASP A 114 -6.30 13.22 15.06
C ASP A 114 -7.02 13.66 13.77
N ILE A 115 -6.29 14.27 12.82
CA ILE A 115 -6.83 14.65 11.52
C ILE A 115 -7.30 13.42 10.76
N ARG A 116 -6.51 12.34 10.74
CA ARG A 116 -6.90 11.08 10.08
C ARG A 116 -8.20 10.55 10.68
N ILE A 117 -8.31 10.48 12.01
CA ILE A 117 -9.52 9.99 12.69
C ILE A 117 -10.74 10.85 12.31
N ARG A 118 -10.61 12.17 12.33
CA ARG A 118 -11.69 13.09 11.95
C ARG A 118 -12.10 12.92 10.48
N LEU A 119 -11.13 12.85 9.56
CA LEU A 119 -11.42 12.64 8.14
C LEU A 119 -12.06 11.27 7.90
N THR A 120 -11.62 10.24 8.60
CA THR A 120 -12.25 8.91 8.50
C THR A 120 -13.69 8.95 8.98
N HIS A 121 -13.99 9.70 10.06
CA HIS A 121 -15.34 9.86 10.57
C HIS A 121 -16.23 10.72 9.64
N GLU A 122 -15.69 11.81 9.06
CA GLU A 122 -16.47 12.73 8.21
C GLU A 122 -16.65 12.20 6.77
N LEU A 123 -15.65 11.49 6.24
CA LEU A 123 -15.66 10.95 4.88
C LEU A 123 -16.06 9.46 4.85
N GLY A 124 -16.06 8.80 6.01
CA GLY A 124 -16.41 7.39 6.16
C GLY A 124 -17.86 7.16 5.78
N ARG A 125 -18.07 6.55 4.63
CA ARG A 125 -19.37 6.06 4.22
C ARG A 125 -19.77 4.95 5.20
N ASP A 126 -20.85 5.22 5.94
CA ASP A 126 -21.52 4.26 6.80
C ASP A 126 -20.61 3.53 7.81
N ASP A 127 -20.29 4.22 8.89
CA ASP A 127 -19.53 3.66 10.04
C ASP A 127 -20.16 2.34 10.55
N ALA A 128 -21.46 2.17 10.44
CA ALA A 128 -22.15 0.94 10.83
C ALA A 128 -21.79 -0.23 9.90
N ALA A 129 -21.73 0.00 8.58
CA ALA A 129 -21.31 -1.03 7.63
C ALA A 129 -19.82 -1.39 7.80
N ARG A 130 -18.98 -0.39 8.09
CA ARG A 130 -17.55 -0.58 8.36
C ARG A 130 -17.33 -1.44 9.63
N ARG A 131 -18.05 -1.15 10.71
CA ARG A 131 -17.99 -1.90 11.98
C ARG A 131 -18.59 -3.30 11.89
N ALA A 132 -19.49 -3.51 10.94
CA ALA A 132 -20.07 -4.84 10.71
C ALA A 132 -19.06 -5.82 10.10
N ARG A 133 -17.98 -5.32 9.48
CA ARG A 133 -16.84 -6.10 8.99
C ARG A 133 -15.64 -5.88 9.90
N ILE A 134 -15.18 -6.92 10.58
CA ILE A 134 -14.02 -6.84 11.48
C ILE A 134 -12.83 -7.50 10.78
N ALA A 135 -11.75 -6.75 10.58
CA ALA A 135 -10.53 -7.25 9.95
C ALA A 135 -9.42 -7.38 11.01
N LEU A 136 -8.93 -8.60 11.19
CA LEU A 136 -7.81 -8.90 12.07
C LEU A 136 -6.50 -8.79 11.27
N VAL A 137 -5.64 -7.87 11.66
CA VAL A 137 -4.29 -7.68 11.11
C VAL A 137 -3.24 -8.09 12.16
N GLY A 138 -2.06 -8.41 11.71
CA GLY A 138 -0.95 -8.82 12.57
C GLY A 138 -0.12 -9.91 11.93
N LEU A 139 1.05 -10.14 12.47
CA LEU A 139 1.99 -11.10 11.92
C LEU A 139 1.44 -12.55 12.02
N ARG A 140 2.06 -13.49 11.29
CA ARG A 140 1.77 -14.92 11.43
C ARG A 140 2.00 -15.36 12.88
N GLY A 141 1.12 -16.23 13.41
CA GLY A 141 1.17 -16.62 14.84
C GLY A 141 0.55 -15.60 15.81
N ALA A 142 -0.04 -14.48 15.34
CA ALA A 142 -0.74 -13.53 16.20
C ALA A 142 -2.09 -14.03 16.76
N GLY A 143 -2.56 -15.21 16.32
CA GLY A 143 -3.84 -15.77 16.78
C GLY A 143 -5.05 -15.34 15.96
N LYS A 144 -4.87 -14.71 14.78
CA LYS A 144 -5.98 -14.21 13.93
C LYS A 144 -7.03 -15.25 13.61
N THR A 145 -6.62 -16.44 13.17
CA THR A 145 -7.53 -17.54 12.84
C THR A 145 -8.29 -18.03 14.06
N THR A 146 -7.60 -18.28 15.17
CA THR A 146 -8.20 -18.82 16.39
C THR A 146 -9.21 -17.84 16.99
N LEU A 147 -8.78 -16.59 17.22
CA LEU A 147 -9.62 -15.56 17.83
C LEU A 147 -10.72 -15.11 16.87
N GLY A 148 -10.41 -14.99 15.57
CA GLY A 148 -11.37 -14.58 14.55
C GLY A 148 -12.48 -15.60 14.33
N THR A 149 -12.17 -16.88 14.27
CA THR A 149 -13.18 -17.95 14.16
C THR A 149 -14.14 -17.94 15.36
N ARG A 150 -13.60 -17.74 16.56
CA ARG A 150 -14.40 -17.66 17.78
C ARG A 150 -15.30 -16.42 17.77
N LEU A 151 -14.77 -15.27 17.40
CA LEU A 151 -15.52 -14.01 17.31
C LEU A 151 -16.63 -14.09 16.26
N ALA A 152 -16.35 -14.65 15.09
CA ALA A 152 -17.32 -14.83 14.02
C ALA A 152 -18.48 -15.75 14.46
N ARG A 153 -18.16 -16.86 15.12
CA ARG A 153 -19.15 -17.79 15.65
C ARG A 153 -20.04 -17.12 16.70
N GLU A 154 -19.48 -16.37 17.64
CA GLU A 154 -20.26 -15.67 18.66
C GLU A 154 -21.17 -14.60 18.07
N ARG A 155 -20.70 -13.89 17.02
CA ARG A 155 -21.47 -12.87 16.32
C ARG A 155 -22.46 -13.41 15.27
N GLY A 156 -22.43 -14.72 14.99
CA GLY A 156 -23.26 -15.35 13.96
C GLY A 156 -22.97 -14.78 12.55
N VAL A 157 -21.70 -14.54 12.23
CA VAL A 157 -21.24 -14.02 10.93
C VAL A 157 -20.18 -14.93 10.31
N PRO A 158 -19.98 -14.89 8.99
CA PRO A 158 -18.90 -15.64 8.34
C PRO A 158 -17.51 -15.27 8.88
N PHE A 159 -16.65 -16.30 9.03
CA PHE A 159 -15.21 -16.12 9.19
C PHE A 159 -14.51 -16.37 7.86
N ILE A 160 -13.64 -15.46 7.44
CA ILE A 160 -12.98 -15.50 6.14
C ILE A 160 -11.48 -15.38 6.35
N GLU A 161 -10.72 -16.40 5.93
CA GLU A 161 -9.27 -16.30 5.77
C GLU A 161 -8.96 -15.80 4.37
N LEU A 162 -8.40 -14.60 4.28
CA LEU A 162 -8.11 -13.98 2.98
C LEU A 162 -7.11 -14.81 2.17
N ASP A 163 -6.13 -15.44 2.82
CA ASP A 163 -5.16 -16.32 2.17
C ASP A 163 -5.87 -17.53 1.51
N GLY A 164 -6.86 -18.13 2.20
CA GLY A 164 -7.68 -19.22 1.65
C GLY A 164 -8.56 -18.76 0.48
N GLU A 165 -9.11 -17.55 0.53
CA GLU A 165 -9.86 -16.96 -0.59
C GLU A 165 -8.98 -16.72 -1.82
N ILE A 166 -7.72 -16.31 -1.60
CA ILE A 166 -6.74 -16.15 -2.68
C ILE A 166 -6.46 -17.49 -3.35
N GLU A 167 -6.18 -18.56 -2.60
CA GLU A 167 -5.95 -19.89 -3.14
C GLU A 167 -7.17 -20.43 -3.88
N ARG A 168 -8.36 -20.27 -3.31
CA ARG A 168 -9.61 -20.68 -3.94
C ARG A 168 -9.86 -19.95 -5.26
N THR A 169 -9.58 -18.64 -5.30
CA THR A 169 -9.80 -17.80 -6.50
C THR A 169 -8.74 -18.09 -7.57
N ALA A 170 -7.51 -18.34 -7.17
CA ALA A 170 -6.41 -18.65 -8.08
C ALA A 170 -6.45 -20.11 -8.60
N GLY A 171 -7.08 -21.02 -7.85
CA GLY A 171 -7.07 -22.46 -8.12
C GLY A 171 -5.74 -23.16 -7.85
N ILE A 172 -4.79 -22.46 -7.22
CA ILE A 172 -3.43 -22.92 -6.88
C ILE A 172 -3.03 -22.38 -5.51
N SER A 173 -2.03 -23.01 -4.88
CA SER A 173 -1.52 -22.59 -3.59
C SER A 173 -0.83 -21.22 -3.63
N LEU A 174 -0.73 -20.54 -2.47
CA LEU A 174 0.04 -19.29 -2.34
C LEU A 174 1.48 -19.47 -2.81
N SER A 175 2.10 -20.60 -2.48
CA SER A 175 3.48 -20.90 -2.90
C SER A 175 3.61 -20.94 -4.43
N GLU A 176 2.64 -21.52 -5.11
CA GLU A 176 2.60 -21.55 -6.58
C GLU A 176 2.31 -20.17 -7.17
N ILE A 177 1.44 -19.37 -6.53
CA ILE A 177 1.22 -17.97 -6.95
C ILE A 177 2.51 -17.17 -6.89
N PHE A 178 3.27 -17.28 -5.78
CA PHE A 178 4.56 -16.61 -5.66
C PHE A 178 5.58 -17.10 -6.68
N LEU A 179 5.61 -18.40 -6.95
CA LEU A 179 6.52 -18.99 -7.92
C LEU A 179 6.21 -18.56 -9.36
N LEU A 180 4.94 -18.57 -9.75
CA LEU A 180 4.51 -18.33 -11.14
C LEU A 180 4.33 -16.84 -11.46
N TYR A 181 3.82 -16.06 -10.52
CA TYR A 181 3.42 -14.67 -10.76
C TYR A 181 4.19 -13.65 -9.91
N GLY A 182 5.08 -14.13 -9.04
CA GLY A 182 5.86 -13.30 -8.13
C GLY A 182 5.02 -12.53 -7.11
N GLN A 183 5.68 -11.65 -6.38
CA GLN A 183 5.01 -10.85 -5.36
C GLN A 183 3.94 -9.92 -5.94
N ALA A 184 4.19 -9.31 -7.10
CA ALA A 184 3.24 -8.42 -7.75
C ALA A 184 1.96 -9.16 -8.16
N GLY A 185 2.06 -10.42 -8.61
CA GLY A 185 0.92 -11.27 -8.90
C GLY A 185 0.09 -11.57 -7.65
N TYR A 186 0.76 -11.98 -6.57
CA TYR A 186 0.10 -12.20 -5.27
C TYR A 186 -0.64 -10.95 -4.80
N ARG A 187 -0.04 -9.75 -4.87
CA ARG A 187 -0.68 -8.49 -4.47
C ARG A 187 -1.94 -8.16 -5.27
N ARG A 188 -1.95 -8.48 -6.56
CA ARG A 188 -3.17 -8.32 -7.38
C ARG A 188 -4.30 -9.25 -6.93
N TYR A 189 -3.97 -10.53 -6.63
CA TYR A 189 -4.95 -11.47 -6.08
C TYR A 189 -5.45 -11.02 -4.71
N GLU A 190 -4.53 -10.67 -3.79
CA GLU A 190 -4.84 -10.21 -2.43
C GLU A 190 -5.85 -9.05 -2.44
N ARG A 191 -5.58 -8.01 -3.23
CA ARG A 191 -6.47 -6.86 -3.37
C ARG A 191 -7.82 -7.25 -3.97
N ARG A 192 -7.83 -7.99 -5.07
CA ARG A 192 -9.06 -8.42 -5.76
C ARG A 192 -9.94 -9.29 -4.86
N CYS A 193 -9.33 -10.22 -4.11
CA CYS A 193 -10.07 -11.06 -3.19
C CYS A 193 -10.63 -10.25 -2.02
N LEU A 194 -9.89 -9.27 -1.49
CA LEU A 194 -10.39 -8.38 -0.45
C LEU A 194 -11.59 -7.54 -0.95
N GLU A 195 -11.51 -6.97 -2.15
CA GLU A 195 -12.63 -6.26 -2.79
C GLU A 195 -13.87 -7.17 -2.88
N ALA A 196 -13.70 -8.38 -3.41
CA ALA A 196 -14.80 -9.35 -3.55
C ALA A 196 -15.41 -9.78 -2.20
N VAL A 197 -14.59 -9.93 -1.16
CA VAL A 197 -15.06 -10.27 0.21
C VAL A 197 -15.88 -9.12 0.79
N ILE A 198 -15.43 -7.87 0.65
CA ILE A 198 -16.13 -6.68 1.13
C ILE A 198 -17.49 -6.55 0.45
N ASP A 199 -17.55 -6.77 -0.86
CA ASP A 199 -18.78 -6.66 -1.67
C ASP A 199 -19.78 -7.78 -1.34
N ALA A 200 -19.28 -9.02 -1.14
CA ALA A 200 -20.14 -10.17 -0.90
C ALA A 200 -20.63 -10.27 0.55
N HIS A 201 -19.89 -9.70 1.51
CA HIS A 201 -20.19 -9.89 2.94
C HIS A 201 -20.39 -8.56 3.66
N PRO A 202 -21.64 -8.09 3.82
CA PRO A 202 -21.93 -6.89 4.60
C PRO A 202 -21.55 -7.01 6.07
N ARG A 203 -21.44 -8.25 6.58
CA ARG A 203 -21.02 -8.58 7.95
C ARG A 203 -20.12 -9.81 7.94
N CYS A 204 -18.91 -9.70 8.47
CA CYS A 204 -17.97 -10.82 8.55
C CYS A 204 -16.80 -10.51 9.50
N VAL A 205 -16.03 -11.54 9.81
CA VAL A 205 -14.69 -11.41 10.42
C VAL A 205 -13.67 -11.90 9.41
N ILE A 206 -12.68 -11.06 9.09
CA ILE A 206 -11.63 -11.34 8.10
C ILE A 206 -10.30 -11.51 8.82
N ALA A 207 -9.59 -12.61 8.57
CA ALA A 207 -8.19 -12.75 8.93
C ALA A 207 -7.32 -12.46 7.70
N THR A 208 -6.42 -11.48 7.80
CA THR A 208 -5.56 -11.07 6.69
C THR A 208 -4.19 -11.74 6.73
N GLY A 209 -3.51 -11.79 5.59
CA GLY A 209 -2.10 -12.13 5.52
C GLY A 209 -1.24 -11.09 6.28
N GLY A 210 -0.18 -11.55 6.96
CA GLY A 210 0.65 -10.66 7.79
C GLY A 210 1.43 -9.59 7.00
N SER A 211 1.50 -9.71 5.70
CA SER A 211 2.18 -8.74 4.83
C SER A 211 1.24 -7.75 4.13
N LEU A 212 -0.08 -7.89 4.28
CA LEU A 212 -1.07 -7.02 3.62
C LEU A 212 -0.81 -5.54 3.89
N VAL A 213 -0.47 -5.20 5.12
CA VAL A 213 -0.22 -3.81 5.55
C VAL A 213 0.91 -3.11 4.81
N THR A 214 1.79 -3.86 4.13
CA THR A 214 2.89 -3.27 3.34
C THR A 214 2.44 -2.77 1.96
N GLU A 215 1.21 -3.06 1.56
CA GLU A 215 0.64 -2.61 0.28
C GLU A 215 -0.36 -1.48 0.55
N ALA A 216 0.07 -0.25 0.29
CA ALA A 216 -0.69 0.95 0.68
C ALA A 216 -2.13 0.95 0.17
N ALA A 217 -2.35 0.59 -1.10
CA ALA A 217 -3.69 0.59 -1.69
C ALA A 217 -4.62 -0.49 -1.11
N THR A 218 -4.08 -1.65 -0.72
CA THR A 218 -4.85 -2.74 -0.09
C THR A 218 -5.12 -2.43 1.38
N LEU A 219 -4.15 -1.79 2.06
CA LEU A 219 -4.35 -1.33 3.43
C LEU A 219 -5.42 -0.24 3.51
N ASP A 220 -5.37 0.74 2.61
CA ASP A 220 -6.39 1.80 2.51
C ASP A 220 -7.79 1.22 2.28
N LEU A 221 -7.91 0.24 1.39
CA LEU A 221 -9.17 -0.46 1.15
C LEU A 221 -9.69 -1.12 2.43
N LEU A 222 -8.81 -1.79 3.18
CA LEU A 222 -9.16 -2.46 4.43
C LEU A 222 -9.61 -1.45 5.50
N LEU A 223 -8.82 -0.40 5.73
CA LEU A 223 -9.10 0.65 6.72
C LEU A 223 -10.40 1.41 6.42
N SER A 224 -10.71 1.62 5.14
CA SER A 224 -11.90 2.35 4.72
C SER A 224 -13.20 1.53 4.82
N ASN A 225 -13.12 0.20 4.83
CA ASN A 225 -14.30 -0.68 4.73
C ASN A 225 -14.50 -1.60 5.94
N CYS A 226 -13.53 -1.70 6.85
CA CYS A 226 -13.57 -2.62 7.98
C CYS A 226 -13.15 -1.93 9.28
N LEU A 227 -13.72 -2.35 10.40
CA LEU A 227 -13.14 -2.12 11.71
C LEU A 227 -11.88 -2.99 11.83
N THR A 228 -10.72 -2.35 11.89
CA THR A 228 -9.43 -3.03 11.87
C THR A 228 -8.88 -3.23 13.28
N VAL A 229 -8.46 -4.45 13.59
CA VAL A 229 -7.89 -4.81 14.89
C VAL A 229 -6.49 -5.38 14.69
N TRP A 230 -5.48 -4.72 15.24
CA TRP A 230 -4.15 -5.27 15.30
C TRP A 230 -3.99 -6.20 16.50
N LEU A 231 -3.80 -7.50 16.21
CA LEU A 231 -3.40 -8.48 17.21
C LEU A 231 -1.88 -8.43 17.34
N LYS A 232 -1.40 -7.85 18.44
CA LYS A 232 0.00 -7.69 18.76
C LYS A 232 0.41 -8.78 19.75
N ALA A 233 1.59 -9.37 19.57
CA ALA A 233 2.21 -10.29 20.51
C ALA A 233 3.71 -10.06 20.55
N ALA A 234 4.37 -10.54 21.61
CA ALA A 234 5.84 -10.52 21.68
C ALA A 234 6.47 -11.41 20.59
N PRO A 235 7.65 -11.05 20.05
CA PRO A 235 8.32 -11.83 19.02
C PRO A 235 8.50 -13.32 19.40
N GLU A 236 8.83 -13.57 20.65
CA GLU A 236 9.04 -14.91 21.19
C GLU A 236 7.75 -15.79 21.13
N GLU A 237 6.59 -15.16 21.36
CA GLU A 237 5.30 -15.85 21.27
C GLU A 237 4.87 -16.11 19.84
N HIS A 238 5.09 -15.14 18.94
CA HIS A 238 4.91 -15.37 17.50
C HIS A 238 5.69 -16.61 17.05
N MET A 239 6.96 -16.67 17.44
CA MET A 239 7.86 -17.78 17.17
C MET A 239 7.31 -19.10 17.69
N ALA A 240 6.98 -19.14 19.00
CA ALA A 240 6.48 -20.35 19.65
C ALA A 240 5.17 -20.87 19.02
N ARG A 241 4.25 -19.97 18.69
CA ARG A 241 2.97 -20.31 18.07
C ARG A 241 3.11 -20.84 16.65
N VAL A 242 4.04 -20.28 15.85
CA VAL A 242 4.29 -20.76 14.47
C VAL A 242 4.96 -22.13 14.49
N VAL A 243 5.91 -22.37 15.38
CA VAL A 243 6.54 -23.70 15.57
C VAL A 243 5.49 -24.73 15.98
N ALA A 244 4.61 -24.40 16.94
CA ALA A 244 3.54 -25.28 17.37
C ALA A 244 2.53 -25.62 16.26
N GLN A 245 2.39 -24.79 15.23
CA GLN A 245 1.57 -25.03 14.04
C GLN A 245 2.26 -25.89 12.98
N GLY A 246 3.47 -26.40 13.25
CA GLY A 246 4.21 -27.31 12.35
C GLY A 246 4.92 -26.61 11.19
N ASP A 247 4.96 -25.30 11.13
CA ASP A 247 5.75 -24.57 10.12
C ASP A 247 7.18 -24.34 10.62
N THR A 248 8.04 -25.30 10.32
CA THR A 248 9.46 -25.25 10.70
C THR A 248 10.34 -24.50 9.69
N ARG A 249 9.78 -24.06 8.57
CA ARG A 249 10.56 -23.45 7.47
C ARG A 249 11.37 -22.19 7.81
N PRO A 250 10.91 -21.27 8.66
CA PRO A 250 11.73 -20.12 9.06
C PRO A 250 12.58 -20.36 10.31
N MET A 251 12.43 -21.49 11.01
CA MET A 251 12.64 -21.55 12.46
C MET A 251 13.51 -22.67 12.97
N ALA A 252 14.06 -23.50 12.09
CA ALA A 252 14.91 -24.62 12.49
C ALA A 252 16.24 -24.13 13.09
N GLY A 253 16.20 -23.67 14.36
CA GLY A 253 17.40 -23.53 15.19
C GLY A 253 18.29 -22.31 14.92
N ASN A 254 17.82 -21.28 14.23
CA ASN A 254 18.66 -20.16 13.83
C ASN A 254 18.37 -18.90 14.66
N ARG A 255 19.39 -18.34 15.33
CA ARG A 255 19.34 -17.00 15.93
C ARG A 255 18.94 -15.93 14.91
N GLU A 256 19.35 -16.09 13.66
CA GLU A 256 19.01 -15.19 12.55
C GLU A 256 17.49 -15.13 12.30
N ALA A 257 16.74 -16.22 12.50
CA ALA A 257 15.29 -16.24 12.31
C ALA A 257 14.54 -15.34 13.32
N MET A 258 15.01 -15.27 14.56
CA MET A 258 14.44 -14.37 15.57
C MET A 258 14.77 -12.91 15.26
N ASP A 259 15.98 -12.63 14.81
CA ASP A 259 16.39 -11.27 14.44
C ASP A 259 15.65 -10.80 13.17
N ASP A 260 15.42 -11.71 12.21
CA ASP A 260 14.58 -11.43 11.04
C ASP A 260 13.13 -11.13 11.44
N LEU A 261 12.57 -11.92 12.36
CA LEU A 261 11.23 -11.70 12.87
C LEU A 261 11.09 -10.33 13.55
N LYS A 262 12.05 -9.96 14.39
CA LYS A 262 12.09 -8.66 15.06
C LYS A 262 12.18 -7.52 14.04
N ARG A 263 13.08 -7.64 13.04
CA ARG A 263 13.19 -6.65 11.95
C ARG A 263 11.89 -6.48 11.17
N ILE A 264 11.19 -7.59 10.89
CA ILE A 264 9.90 -7.55 10.19
C ILE A 264 8.84 -6.86 11.06
N LEU A 265 8.79 -7.16 12.36
CA LEU A 265 7.86 -6.53 13.29
C LEU A 265 8.13 -5.03 13.41
N ASP A 266 9.39 -4.63 13.59
CA ASP A 266 9.78 -3.22 13.70
C ASP A 266 9.44 -2.44 12.43
N ALA A 267 9.75 -3.02 11.25
CA ALA A 267 9.46 -2.41 9.95
C ALA A 267 7.95 -2.26 9.69
N ARG A 268 7.11 -3.12 10.28
CA ARG A 268 5.65 -3.10 10.07
C ARG A 268 4.86 -2.48 11.23
N ALA A 269 5.50 -2.22 12.37
CA ALA A 269 4.81 -1.69 13.55
C ALA A 269 4.04 -0.41 13.27
N ALA A 270 4.63 0.56 12.55
CA ALA A 270 3.97 1.79 12.15
C ALA A 270 2.79 1.58 11.18
N LEU A 271 2.82 0.52 10.37
CA LEU A 271 1.74 0.16 9.45
C LEU A 271 0.60 -0.52 10.20
N TYR A 272 0.90 -1.48 11.09
CA TYR A 272 -0.10 -2.10 11.94
C TYR A 272 -0.78 -1.10 12.89
N ALA A 273 -0.03 -0.11 13.40
CA ALA A 273 -0.55 0.94 14.28
C ALA A 273 -1.59 1.87 13.61
N GLN A 274 -1.81 1.75 12.30
CA GLN A 274 -2.91 2.41 11.61
C GLN A 274 -4.26 1.73 11.83
N ALA A 275 -4.29 0.53 12.39
CA ALA A 275 -5.52 -0.14 12.78
C ALA A 275 -6.30 0.69 13.80
N ASP A 276 -7.64 0.57 13.78
CA ASP A 276 -8.53 1.30 14.70
C ASP A 276 -8.30 0.91 16.15
N VAL A 277 -7.97 -0.36 16.38
CA VAL A 277 -7.81 -0.95 17.70
C VAL A 277 -6.53 -1.79 17.74
N VAL A 278 -5.85 -1.74 18.87
CA VAL A 278 -4.72 -2.63 19.17
C VAL A 278 -5.08 -3.53 20.35
N VAL A 279 -4.97 -4.83 20.15
CA VAL A 279 -5.13 -5.83 21.19
C VAL A 279 -3.79 -6.50 21.43
N ASP A 280 -3.16 -6.21 22.56
CA ASP A 280 -1.91 -6.86 22.96
C ASP A 280 -2.24 -8.20 23.64
N THR A 281 -1.78 -9.28 23.04
CA THR A 281 -1.99 -10.66 23.54
C THR A 281 -0.74 -11.23 24.21
N THR A 282 0.27 -10.38 24.46
CA THR A 282 1.53 -10.78 25.10
C THR A 282 1.28 -11.28 26.52
N GLY A 283 1.74 -12.48 26.84
CA GLY A 283 1.57 -13.12 28.16
C GLY A 283 0.16 -13.60 28.45
N HIS A 284 -0.78 -13.41 27.52
CA HIS A 284 -2.17 -13.83 27.70
C HIS A 284 -2.43 -15.23 27.13
N ASP A 285 -3.25 -15.98 27.81
CA ASP A 285 -3.81 -17.21 27.26
C ASP A 285 -4.87 -16.93 26.18
N SER A 286 -5.47 -17.99 25.62
CA SER A 286 -6.46 -17.84 24.55
C SER A 286 -7.77 -17.22 25.03
N GLU A 287 -8.15 -17.44 26.28
CA GLU A 287 -9.39 -16.90 26.86
C GLU A 287 -9.24 -15.41 27.17
N GLU A 288 -8.13 -15.03 27.79
CA GLU A 288 -7.79 -13.64 28.10
C GLU A 288 -7.63 -12.80 26.82
N SER A 289 -6.93 -13.36 25.83
CA SER A 289 -6.78 -12.72 24.51
C SER A 289 -8.12 -12.52 23.80
N TYR A 290 -9.03 -13.51 23.93
CA TYR A 290 -10.36 -13.41 23.36
C TYR A 290 -11.23 -12.38 24.08
N ALA A 291 -11.21 -12.35 25.41
CA ALA A 291 -11.93 -11.34 26.20
C ALA A 291 -11.48 -9.92 25.80
N SER A 292 -10.17 -9.70 25.73
CA SER A 292 -9.59 -8.42 25.30
C SER A 292 -10.03 -8.02 23.88
N LEU A 293 -10.04 -8.97 22.93
CA LEU A 293 -10.53 -8.72 21.57
C LEU A 293 -12.01 -8.34 21.55
N LYS A 294 -12.83 -9.06 22.30
CA LYS A 294 -14.28 -8.84 22.37
C LYS A 294 -14.60 -7.46 22.93
N ASP A 295 -13.96 -7.09 24.04
CA ASP A 295 -14.13 -5.78 24.68
C ASP A 295 -13.66 -4.65 23.78
N ALA A 296 -12.51 -4.79 23.12
CA ALA A 296 -11.97 -3.81 22.20
C ALA A 296 -12.92 -3.55 21.02
N VAL A 297 -13.49 -4.59 20.45
CA VAL A 297 -14.45 -4.47 19.32
C VAL A 297 -15.82 -3.91 19.78
N ALA A 298 -16.21 -4.13 21.03
CA ALA A 298 -17.47 -3.61 21.57
C ALA A 298 -17.39 -2.12 21.96
N THR A 299 -16.23 -1.68 22.43
CA THR A 299 -16.02 -0.31 22.96
C THR A 299 -15.56 0.70 21.91
N THR A 300 -15.20 0.25 20.71
CA THR A 300 -14.79 1.17 19.63
C THR A 300 -16.02 1.95 19.15
N PRO A 301 -16.01 3.29 19.28
CA PRO A 301 -17.17 4.15 19.04
C PRO A 301 -17.57 4.22 17.59
#